data_9b08c1056e18055b4e50ab53f803aaa6
#
_entry.id   9b08c1056e18055b4e50ab53f803aaa6
#
_cell.length_a   1.000
_cell.length_b   1.000
_cell.length_c   1.000
_cell.angle_alpha   90.00
_cell.angle_beta   90.00
_cell.angle_gamma   90.00
#
_symmetry.space_group_name_H-M   'P 1'
#
loop_
_entity.id
_entity.type
_entity.pdbx_description
1 polymer ?
#
loop_
_entity_poly.entity_id
_entity_poly.type
_entity_poly.pdbx_seq_one_letter_code
_entity_poly.pdbx_strand_id
1 'polypeptide(L)'
;MDDTDLQILSHLQRNGRLTMVELGKLVGLSSPSAAERVRKLEDKGVITGYSANICYEKLNKHVTAFILMEPKSCKHYAAFATSHLDVAENHRITGMYSYVTKVVTESVHTLEDFIDASMAHGKPTTLVVLSSSSCHPAF
;
A
#
# COMPACT_ATOMS: atom_id res chain seq x y z
N MET A 1 -20.09 -8.43 12.22
CA MET A 1 -19.37 -9.03 11.08
C MET A 1 -19.44 -10.53 11.23
N ASP A 2 -19.96 -11.20 10.25
CA ASP A 2 -20.15 -12.67 10.22
C ASP A 2 -19.25 -13.32 9.16
N ASP A 3 -19.32 -14.66 9.04
CA ASP A 3 -18.50 -15.40 8.07
C ASP A 3 -18.76 -14.98 6.62
N THR A 4 -19.99 -14.61 6.30
CA THR A 4 -20.34 -14.12 4.97
C THR A 4 -19.67 -12.77 4.69
N ASP A 5 -19.58 -11.87 5.68
CA ASP A 5 -18.87 -10.61 5.53
C ASP A 5 -17.37 -10.84 5.29
N LEU A 6 -16.77 -11.81 5.99
CA LEU A 6 -15.36 -12.19 5.76
C LEU A 6 -15.13 -12.76 4.37
N GLN A 7 -16.06 -13.59 3.86
CA GLN A 7 -15.99 -14.09 2.48
C GLN A 7 -16.09 -12.95 1.46
N ILE A 8 -17.02 -12.00 1.66
CA ILE A 8 -17.14 -10.80 0.81
C ILE A 8 -15.81 -10.04 0.76
N LEU A 9 -15.22 -9.75 1.92
CA LEU A 9 -13.95 -9.04 2.00
C LEU A 9 -12.82 -9.80 1.28
N SER A 10 -12.73 -11.11 1.49
CA SER A 10 -11.72 -11.96 0.82
C SER A 10 -11.85 -11.93 -0.71
N HIS A 11 -13.08 -11.99 -1.24
CA HIS A 11 -13.31 -11.88 -2.68
C HIS A 11 -12.97 -10.49 -3.22
N LEU A 12 -13.39 -9.43 -2.54
CA LEU A 12 -13.12 -8.05 -2.94
C LEU A 12 -11.63 -7.68 -2.86
N GLN A 13 -10.89 -8.22 -1.90
CA GLN A 13 -9.42 -8.03 -1.84
C GLN A 13 -8.70 -8.63 -3.05
N ARG A 14 -9.21 -9.75 -3.58
CA ARG A 14 -8.64 -10.40 -4.77
C ARG A 14 -9.07 -9.72 -6.06
N ASN A 15 -10.31 -9.26 -6.12
CA ASN A 15 -10.88 -8.58 -7.27
C ASN A 15 -11.87 -7.50 -6.83
N GLY A 16 -11.39 -6.27 -6.71
CA GLY A 16 -12.22 -5.12 -6.34
C GLY A 16 -13.20 -4.68 -7.42
N ARG A 17 -13.20 -5.30 -8.62
CA ARG A 17 -14.12 -4.99 -9.71
C ARG A 17 -15.28 -5.97 -9.85
N LEU A 18 -15.44 -6.90 -8.91
CA LEU A 18 -16.61 -7.79 -8.90
C LEU A 18 -17.90 -6.97 -8.89
N THR A 19 -18.83 -7.34 -9.77
CA THR A 19 -20.20 -6.82 -9.69
C THR A 19 -20.93 -7.44 -8.50
N MET A 20 -21.99 -6.79 -8.03
CA MET A 20 -22.77 -7.36 -6.93
C MET A 20 -23.50 -8.66 -7.32
N VAL A 21 -23.77 -8.85 -8.61
CA VAL A 21 -24.29 -10.13 -9.14
C VAL A 21 -23.24 -11.24 -9.01
N GLU A 22 -22.00 -10.97 -9.44
CA GLU A 22 -20.89 -11.92 -9.35
C GLU A 22 -20.56 -12.24 -7.89
N LEU A 23 -20.44 -11.21 -7.06
CA LEU A 23 -20.16 -11.38 -5.63
C LEU A 23 -21.25 -12.17 -4.94
N GLY A 24 -22.53 -11.87 -5.21
CA GLY A 24 -23.67 -12.61 -4.66
C GLY A 24 -23.59 -14.11 -4.98
N LYS A 25 -23.27 -14.47 -6.22
CA LYS A 25 -23.07 -15.87 -6.63
C LYS A 25 -21.95 -16.57 -5.84
N LEU A 26 -20.85 -15.85 -5.59
CA LEU A 26 -19.69 -16.40 -4.86
C LEU A 26 -19.98 -16.66 -3.38
N VAL A 27 -20.83 -15.85 -2.77
CA VAL A 27 -21.13 -15.95 -1.33
C VAL A 27 -22.55 -16.46 -1.02
N GLY A 28 -23.27 -16.93 -2.04
CA GLY A 28 -24.60 -17.50 -1.88
C GLY A 28 -25.70 -16.48 -1.53
N LEU A 29 -25.59 -15.26 -2.01
CA LEU A 29 -26.54 -14.17 -1.78
C LEU A 29 -27.17 -13.67 -3.10
N SER A 30 -28.37 -13.06 -2.98
CA SER A 30 -28.91 -12.23 -4.06
C SER A 30 -28.04 -10.97 -4.26
N SER A 31 -28.08 -10.41 -5.46
CA SER A 31 -27.36 -9.16 -5.77
C SER A 31 -27.73 -7.99 -4.81
N PRO A 32 -29.00 -7.74 -4.49
CA PRO A 32 -29.35 -6.70 -3.51
C PRO A 32 -28.83 -7.02 -2.09
N SER A 33 -28.83 -8.27 -1.68
CA SER A 33 -28.30 -8.66 -0.36
C SER A 33 -26.79 -8.51 -0.28
N ALA A 34 -26.07 -8.86 -1.34
CA ALA A 34 -24.62 -8.63 -1.43
C ALA A 34 -24.29 -7.13 -1.39
N ALA A 35 -25.01 -6.32 -2.19
CA ALA A 35 -24.83 -4.88 -2.22
C ALA A 35 -25.07 -4.22 -0.85
N GLU A 36 -26.11 -4.63 -0.14
CA GLU A 36 -26.42 -4.10 1.20
C GLU A 36 -25.32 -4.44 2.21
N ARG A 37 -24.75 -5.64 2.14
CA ARG A 37 -23.64 -6.02 3.02
C ARG A 37 -22.36 -5.24 2.72
N VAL A 38 -22.03 -5.07 1.45
CA VAL A 38 -20.87 -4.26 1.02
C VAL A 38 -21.04 -2.83 1.51
N ARG A 39 -22.22 -2.21 1.29
CA ARG A 39 -22.52 -0.86 1.78
C ARG A 39 -22.34 -0.73 3.30
N LYS A 40 -22.81 -1.70 4.07
CA LYS A 40 -22.61 -1.72 5.53
C LYS A 40 -21.14 -1.82 5.95
N LEU A 41 -20.32 -2.56 5.19
CA LEU A 41 -18.87 -2.65 5.44
C LEU A 41 -18.16 -1.34 5.10
N GLU A 42 -18.60 -0.66 4.04
CA GLU A 42 -18.13 0.69 3.69
C GLU A 42 -18.53 1.72 4.75
N ASP A 43 -19.81 1.76 5.14
CA ASP A 43 -20.35 2.69 6.16
C ASP A 43 -19.64 2.53 7.51
N LYS A 44 -19.25 1.31 7.87
CA LYS A 44 -18.48 1.01 9.09
C LYS A 44 -16.97 1.29 8.96
N GLY A 45 -16.50 1.68 7.78
CA GLY A 45 -15.08 1.90 7.51
C GLY A 45 -14.23 0.63 7.51
N VAL A 46 -14.84 -0.56 7.39
CA VAL A 46 -14.12 -1.83 7.20
C VAL A 46 -13.54 -1.88 5.80
N ILE A 47 -14.31 -1.49 4.80
CA ILE A 47 -13.83 -1.20 3.45
C ILE A 47 -13.54 0.30 3.40
N THR A 48 -12.27 0.66 3.25
CA THR A 48 -11.81 2.06 3.23
C THR A 48 -11.69 2.62 1.82
N GLY A 49 -11.86 1.80 0.81
CA GLY A 49 -11.80 2.20 -0.59
C GLY A 49 -11.40 1.06 -1.51
N TYR A 50 -11.25 1.40 -2.79
CA TYR A 50 -10.85 0.49 -3.85
C TYR A 50 -9.71 1.13 -4.64
N SER A 51 -8.71 0.36 -5.00
CA SER A 51 -7.55 0.86 -5.75
C SER A 51 -7.12 -0.12 -6.83
N ALA A 52 -6.48 0.39 -7.87
CA ALA A 52 -5.87 -0.43 -8.89
C ALA A 52 -4.48 -0.89 -8.47
N ASN A 53 -4.16 -2.15 -8.75
CA ASN A 53 -2.78 -2.63 -8.67
C ASN A 53 -2.02 -2.18 -9.92
N ILE A 54 -0.94 -1.45 -9.73
CA ILE A 54 -0.16 -0.85 -10.81
C ILE A 54 1.14 -1.61 -11.01
N CYS A 55 1.43 -1.96 -12.26
CA CYS A 55 2.75 -2.48 -12.65
C CYS A 55 3.71 -1.30 -12.87
N TYR A 56 4.53 -1.01 -11.88
CA TYR A 56 5.46 0.12 -11.92
C TYR A 56 6.49 0.02 -13.04
N GLU A 57 6.93 -1.19 -13.41
CA GLU A 57 7.87 -1.39 -14.51
C GLU A 57 7.33 -0.86 -15.85
N LYS A 58 6.01 -1.01 -16.09
CA LYS A 58 5.35 -0.46 -17.28
C LYS A 58 5.22 1.06 -17.27
N LEU A 59 5.43 1.68 -16.12
CA LEU A 59 5.53 3.14 -15.95
C LEU A 59 6.98 3.62 -15.90
N ASN A 60 7.91 2.82 -16.40
CA ASN A 60 9.35 3.12 -16.37
C ASN A 60 9.93 3.29 -14.96
N LYS A 61 9.33 2.66 -13.95
CA LYS A 61 9.82 2.65 -12.57
C LYS A 61 10.35 1.28 -12.22
N HIS A 62 11.66 1.08 -12.39
CA HIS A 62 12.33 -0.22 -12.36
C HIS A 62 12.99 -0.53 -11.02
N VAL A 63 13.09 0.45 -10.11
CA VAL A 63 13.76 0.29 -8.83
C VAL A 63 12.78 0.55 -7.69
N THR A 64 12.67 -0.44 -6.81
CA THR A 64 11.95 -0.31 -5.54
C THR A 64 12.94 -0.47 -4.40
N ALA A 65 12.88 0.42 -3.44
CA ALA A 65 13.71 0.37 -2.24
C ALA A 65 12.91 0.71 -0.99
N PHE A 66 13.33 0.16 0.14
CA PHE A 66 12.88 0.59 1.46
C PHE A 66 13.97 1.40 2.13
N ILE A 67 13.63 2.59 2.57
CA ILE A 67 14.53 3.46 3.32
C ILE A 67 14.15 3.40 4.79
N LEU A 68 15.06 2.87 5.59
CA LEU A 68 14.94 2.92 7.05
C LEU A 68 15.59 4.24 7.51
N MET A 69 14.81 5.11 8.15
CA MET A 69 15.26 6.45 8.52
C MET A 69 15.40 6.59 10.03
N GLU A 70 16.55 7.10 10.44
CA GLU A 70 16.80 7.68 11.75
C GLU A 70 16.78 9.21 11.61
N PRO A 71 15.61 9.88 11.78
CA PRO A 71 15.47 11.29 11.45
C PRO A 71 15.98 12.19 12.55
N LYS A 72 16.46 13.39 12.17
CA LYS A 72 16.73 14.50 13.11
C LYS A 72 15.44 15.06 13.70
N SER A 73 14.38 15.13 12.88
CA SER A 73 13.04 15.56 13.25
C SER A 73 12.03 14.69 12.52
N CYS A 74 11.21 13.96 13.27
CA CYS A 74 10.15 13.10 12.71
C CYS A 74 9.15 13.90 11.89
N LYS A 75 8.76 15.08 12.36
CA LYS A 75 7.80 15.93 11.65
C LYS A 75 8.34 16.42 10.30
N HIS A 76 9.59 16.85 10.25
CA HIS A 76 10.19 17.34 8.99
C HIS A 76 10.42 16.19 8.01
N TYR A 77 10.87 15.04 8.48
CA TYR A 77 11.04 13.89 7.60
C TYR A 77 9.71 13.38 7.04
N ALA A 78 8.67 13.28 7.87
CA ALA A 78 7.34 12.88 7.41
C ALA A 78 6.80 13.82 6.32
N ALA A 79 6.98 15.15 6.48
CA ALA A 79 6.59 16.14 5.48
C ALA A 79 7.38 15.97 4.18
N PHE A 80 8.69 15.78 4.26
CA PHE A 80 9.57 15.51 3.11
C PHE A 80 9.12 14.25 2.35
N ALA A 81 8.96 13.12 3.05
CA ALA A 81 8.58 11.86 2.46
C ALA A 81 7.20 11.94 1.79
N THR A 82 6.21 12.55 2.45
CA THR A 82 4.85 12.68 1.92
C THR A 82 4.78 13.56 0.66
N SER A 83 5.67 14.53 0.52
CA SER A 83 5.69 15.43 -0.63
C SER A 83 6.47 14.88 -1.84
N HIS A 84 7.27 13.82 -1.66
CA HIS A 84 8.11 13.29 -2.73
C HIS A 84 7.35 12.34 -3.66
N LEU A 85 7.44 12.58 -4.98
CA LEU A 85 6.67 11.85 -6.00
C LEU A 85 7.01 10.36 -6.08
N ASP A 86 8.24 9.97 -5.74
CA ASP A 86 8.68 8.58 -5.80
C ASP A 86 8.37 7.80 -4.52
N VAL A 87 7.83 8.45 -3.50
CA VAL A 87 7.42 7.79 -2.27
C VAL A 87 6.04 7.17 -2.45
N ALA A 88 5.99 5.84 -2.39
CA ALA A 88 4.75 5.08 -2.46
C ALA A 88 4.09 4.89 -1.10
N GLU A 89 4.90 4.72 -0.05
CA GLU A 89 4.42 4.49 1.33
C GLU A 89 5.41 5.10 2.32
N ASN A 90 4.92 5.60 3.44
CA ASN A 90 5.74 6.08 4.54
C ASN A 90 5.07 5.72 5.87
N HIS A 91 5.75 4.94 6.69
CA HIS A 91 5.22 4.44 7.95
C HIS A 91 6.14 4.80 9.10
N ARG A 92 5.57 5.30 10.20
CA ARG A 92 6.29 5.43 11.46
C ARG A 92 6.38 4.06 12.12
N ILE A 93 7.58 3.69 12.55
CA ILE A 93 7.87 2.39 13.17
C ILE A 93 8.55 2.57 14.52
N THR A 94 8.61 1.51 15.28
CA THR A 94 9.36 1.43 16.54
C THR A 94 10.68 0.68 16.32
N GLY A 95 11.63 0.89 17.21
CA GLY A 95 12.94 0.23 17.20
C GLY A 95 14.08 1.19 16.87
N MET A 96 15.13 0.68 16.22
CA MET A 96 16.34 1.44 15.89
C MET A 96 16.04 2.60 14.90
N TYR A 97 15.08 2.40 14.01
CA TYR A 97 14.66 3.39 13.03
C TYR A 97 13.26 3.90 13.39
N SER A 98 12.97 5.15 13.04
CA SER A 98 11.67 5.77 13.31
C SER A 98 10.72 5.71 12.12
N TYR A 99 11.24 5.52 10.89
CA TYR A 99 10.44 5.42 9.68
C TYR A 99 10.94 4.32 8.75
N VAL A 100 10.00 3.71 8.05
CA VAL A 100 10.23 2.95 6.83
C VAL A 100 9.46 3.60 5.69
N THR A 101 10.20 3.93 4.63
CA THR A 101 9.67 4.61 3.44
C THR A 101 9.88 3.72 2.23
N LYS A 102 8.82 3.42 1.49
CA LYS A 102 8.89 2.70 0.23
C LYS A 102 9.05 3.70 -0.91
N VAL A 103 10.14 3.60 -1.63
CA VAL A 103 10.47 4.42 -2.79
C VAL A 103 10.37 3.56 -4.05
N VAL A 104 9.67 4.06 -5.06
CA VAL A 104 9.54 3.42 -6.37
C VAL A 104 9.95 4.44 -7.43
N THR A 105 11.08 4.19 -8.08
CA THR A 105 11.74 5.18 -8.93
C THR A 105 12.27 4.56 -10.23
N GLU A 106 12.75 5.38 -11.15
CA GLU A 106 13.13 4.93 -12.51
C GLU A 106 14.42 4.12 -12.51
N SER A 107 15.41 4.53 -11.74
CA SER A 107 16.76 3.97 -11.82
C SER A 107 17.49 4.04 -10.48
N VAL A 108 18.65 3.40 -10.40
CA VAL A 108 19.57 3.53 -9.27
C VAL A 108 20.03 5.00 -9.10
N HIS A 109 20.18 5.74 -10.20
CA HIS A 109 20.57 7.15 -10.15
C HIS A 109 19.49 8.02 -9.50
N THR A 110 18.22 7.85 -9.87
CA THR A 110 17.12 8.59 -9.24
C THR A 110 16.91 8.16 -7.78
N LEU A 111 17.22 6.92 -7.44
CA LEU A 111 17.25 6.44 -6.05
C LEU A 111 18.35 7.16 -5.26
N GLU A 112 19.56 7.32 -5.84
CA GLU A 112 20.66 8.08 -5.24
C GLU A 112 20.24 9.53 -4.96
N ASP A 113 19.58 10.18 -5.91
CA ASP A 113 19.06 11.54 -5.73
C ASP A 113 18.09 11.62 -4.52
N PHE A 114 17.22 10.64 -4.37
CA PHE A 114 16.34 10.57 -3.20
C PHE A 114 17.11 10.38 -1.90
N ILE A 115 18.09 9.49 -1.90
CA ILE A 115 18.93 9.22 -0.72
C ILE A 115 19.64 10.50 -0.30
N ASP A 116 20.28 11.19 -1.25
CA ASP A 116 21.00 12.45 -1.00
C ASP A 116 20.08 13.52 -0.43
N ALA A 117 18.90 13.70 -1.00
CA ALA A 117 17.89 14.61 -0.49
C ALA A 117 17.43 14.24 0.94
N SER A 118 17.28 12.96 1.21
CA SER A 118 16.86 12.46 2.53
C SER A 118 17.91 12.65 3.62
N MET A 119 19.19 12.69 3.26
CA MET A 119 20.31 12.87 4.21
C MET A 119 20.27 14.22 4.93
N ALA A 120 19.61 15.24 4.36
CA ALA A 120 19.34 16.51 5.05
C ALA A 120 18.41 16.31 6.29
N HIS A 121 17.64 15.25 6.32
CA HIS A 121 16.65 14.97 7.35
C HIS A 121 17.09 13.91 8.38
N GLY A 122 18.21 13.26 8.17
CA GLY A 122 18.70 12.22 9.09
C GLY A 122 19.65 11.23 8.44
N LYS A 123 19.68 10.01 8.98
CA LYS A 123 20.55 8.93 8.50
C LYS A 123 19.70 7.85 7.84
N PRO A 124 19.68 7.76 6.50
CA PRO A 124 18.99 6.71 5.79
C PRO A 124 19.81 5.42 5.72
N THR A 125 19.12 4.29 5.79
CA THR A 125 19.65 2.98 5.42
C THR A 125 18.79 2.44 4.29
N THR A 126 19.38 2.15 3.15
CA THR A 126 18.67 1.75 1.93
C THR A 126 18.70 0.25 1.73
N LEU A 127 17.52 -0.33 1.54
CA LEU A 127 17.33 -1.75 1.21
C LEU A 127 16.69 -1.83 -0.17
N VAL A 128 17.46 -2.25 -1.16
CA VAL A 128 16.94 -2.40 -2.54
C VAL A 128 16.20 -3.72 -2.67
N VAL A 129 14.99 -3.69 -3.20
CA VAL A 129 14.21 -4.89 -3.48
C VAL A 129 14.77 -5.57 -4.73
N LEU A 130 15.23 -6.81 -4.59
CA LEU A 130 15.74 -7.60 -5.71
C LEU A 130 14.61 -8.35 -6.43
N SER A 131 13.66 -8.88 -5.66
CA SER A 131 12.48 -9.58 -6.18
C SER A 131 11.36 -9.55 -5.15
N SER A 132 10.13 -9.74 -5.61
CA SER A 132 8.97 -9.81 -4.74
C SER A 132 8.15 -11.06 -5.04
N SER A 133 7.66 -11.72 -3.99
CA SER A 133 6.67 -12.79 -4.11
C SER A 133 5.28 -12.20 -4.08
N SER A 134 4.34 -12.83 -4.79
CA SER A 134 2.93 -12.44 -4.67
C SER A 134 2.44 -12.68 -3.24
N CYS A 135 1.78 -11.69 -2.66
CA CYS A 135 1.12 -11.84 -1.36
C CYS A 135 -0.35 -12.15 -1.56
N HIS A 136 -0.86 -13.09 -0.77
CA HIS A 136 -2.30 -13.33 -0.66
C HIS A 136 -2.90 -12.42 0.41
N PRO A 137 -4.22 -12.14 0.34
CA PRO A 137 -4.91 -11.43 1.41
C PRO A 137 -4.64 -12.05 2.78
N ALA A 138 -4.59 -11.23 3.83
CA ALA A 138 -4.23 -11.65 5.18
C ALA A 138 -5.31 -12.50 5.90
N PHE A 139 -6.45 -12.76 5.26
CA PHE A 139 -7.55 -13.57 5.80
C PHE A 139 -8.33 -14.30 4.70
#